data_22a21e7bb2f91748dc3448d514c7f436
#
_entry.id   22a21e7bb2f91748dc3448d514c7f436
#
_cell.length_a   1.000
_cell.length_b   1.000
_cell.length_c   1.000
_cell.angle_alpha   90.00
_cell.angle_beta   90.00
_cell.angle_gamma   90.00
#
_symmetry.space_group_name_H-M   'P 1'
#
loop_
_entity.id
_entity.type
_entity.pdbx_description
1 polymer ?
#
loop_
_entity_poly.entity_id
_entity_poly.type
_entity_poly.pdbx_seq_one_letter_code
_entity_poly.pdbx_strand_id
1 'polypeptide(L)'
;LRSFASVQGSLVMYPIHAFGSVEQKEKWLPGLGKGELVGCFGLTEPNYGSNAGGMATTAKRNGDGWVINGSKMWITNGSIADVAVVWAKDDDDVVRGFLLEKGMDGYSSNDIHGKLSLRASITSELAMVNVQVPDSARLPGVEGMKGPLSCLTQARYGIAWGMTGCAADCYQTALKYAKERKQFSKPIAGYQLTQAKFTEMLTKITEMQLMVLRLGRMKDAGTMNFHQVSMAKRNNCAMARDIAKTAREILGANGVTLDYSPIRHLANIESVFTYEGTHEMHTLIIGEDITGISAFE
;
A
#
# COMPACT_ATOMS: atom_id res chain seq x y z
N LEU A 1 -3.57 -5.02 -10.57
CA LEU A 1 -4.94 -4.61 -10.21
C LEU A 1 -5.05 -4.19 -8.74
N ARG A 2 -4.51 -4.99 -7.80
CA ARG A 2 -4.64 -4.71 -6.36
C ARG A 2 -4.03 -3.35 -5.96
N SER A 3 -2.80 -3.03 -6.38
CA SER A 3 -2.15 -1.74 -6.07
C SER A 3 -2.95 -0.57 -6.63
N PHE A 4 -3.41 -0.66 -7.86
CA PHE A 4 -4.28 0.33 -8.48
C PHE A 4 -5.54 0.59 -7.64
N ALA A 5 -6.32 -0.47 -7.36
CA ALA A 5 -7.58 -0.36 -6.61
C ALA A 5 -7.37 0.17 -5.18
N SER A 6 -6.28 -0.24 -4.51
CA SER A 6 -5.95 0.23 -3.16
C SER A 6 -5.62 1.71 -3.12
N VAL A 7 -4.80 2.21 -4.06
CA VAL A 7 -4.48 3.64 -4.16
C VAL A 7 -5.73 4.44 -4.51
N GLN A 8 -6.48 4.00 -5.52
CA GLN A 8 -7.72 4.65 -5.96
C GLN A 8 -8.72 4.81 -4.79
N GLY A 9 -9.05 3.73 -4.09
CA GLY A 9 -10.04 3.73 -3.03
C GLY A 9 -9.54 4.34 -1.72
N SER A 10 -8.42 3.83 -1.20
CA SER A 10 -7.97 4.14 0.16
C SER A 10 -7.12 5.40 0.27
N LEU A 11 -6.40 5.76 -0.80
CA LEU A 11 -5.42 6.85 -0.75
C LEU A 11 -5.83 8.07 -1.57
N VAL A 12 -6.84 7.94 -2.47
CA VAL A 12 -7.37 9.07 -3.25
C VAL A 12 -8.81 9.36 -2.89
N MET A 13 -9.73 8.42 -3.09
CA MET A 13 -11.14 8.66 -2.79
C MET A 13 -11.39 8.89 -1.30
N TYR A 14 -10.72 8.13 -0.44
CA TYR A 14 -10.89 8.28 1.01
C TYR A 14 -10.52 9.69 1.52
N PRO A 15 -9.33 10.27 1.25
CA PRO A 15 -9.03 11.62 1.71
C PRO A 15 -9.95 12.68 1.11
N ILE A 16 -10.39 12.56 -0.14
CA ILE A 16 -11.38 13.48 -0.73
C ILE A 16 -12.72 13.35 0.00
N HIS A 17 -13.17 12.11 0.28
CA HIS A 17 -14.42 11.87 1.02
C HIS A 17 -14.35 12.39 2.46
N ALA A 18 -13.26 12.10 3.16
CA ALA A 18 -13.13 12.41 4.59
C ALA A 18 -12.82 13.89 4.85
N PHE A 19 -12.04 14.52 3.99
CA PHE A 19 -11.44 15.83 4.24
C PHE A 19 -11.76 16.89 3.19
N GLY A 20 -12.31 16.50 2.05
CA GLY A 20 -12.64 17.42 0.95
C GLY A 20 -13.88 18.27 1.23
N SER A 21 -13.98 19.40 0.54
CA SER A 21 -15.20 20.20 0.48
C SER A 21 -16.31 19.46 -0.28
N VAL A 22 -17.52 20.00 -0.28
CA VAL A 22 -18.65 19.44 -1.05
C VAL A 22 -18.32 19.47 -2.55
N GLU A 23 -17.78 20.57 -3.05
CA GLU A 23 -17.42 20.76 -4.45
C GLU A 23 -16.31 19.78 -4.89
N GLN A 24 -15.30 19.54 -4.03
CA GLN A 24 -14.25 18.56 -4.30
C GLN A 24 -14.82 17.14 -4.38
N LYS A 25 -15.74 16.78 -3.50
CA LYS A 25 -16.41 15.47 -3.52
C LYS A 25 -17.25 15.27 -4.76
N GLU A 26 -18.05 16.27 -5.13
CA GLU A 26 -18.90 16.24 -6.33
C GLU A 26 -18.07 16.19 -7.63
N LYS A 27 -16.96 16.92 -7.67
CA LYS A 27 -16.06 16.93 -8.84
C LYS A 27 -15.36 15.59 -9.05
N TRP A 28 -14.82 14.98 -7.98
CA TRP A 28 -13.85 13.90 -8.13
C TRP A 28 -14.42 12.50 -7.87
N LEU A 29 -15.25 12.31 -6.82
CA LEU A 29 -15.64 10.98 -6.38
C LEU A 29 -16.45 10.19 -7.42
N PRO A 30 -17.38 10.77 -8.20
CA PRO A 30 -18.13 10.00 -9.20
C PRO A 30 -17.25 9.40 -10.29
N GLY A 31 -16.34 10.19 -10.87
CA GLY A 31 -15.42 9.73 -11.91
C GLY A 31 -14.38 8.72 -11.40
N LEU A 32 -13.81 9.00 -10.21
CA LEU A 32 -12.88 8.06 -9.55
C LEU A 32 -13.56 6.74 -9.18
N GLY A 33 -14.81 6.77 -8.71
CA GLY A 33 -15.56 5.57 -8.31
C GLY A 33 -15.94 4.68 -9.49
N LYS A 34 -16.19 5.26 -10.67
CA LYS A 34 -16.43 4.52 -11.92
C LYS A 34 -15.14 4.05 -12.61
N GLY A 35 -13.98 4.57 -12.20
CA GLY A 35 -12.71 4.32 -12.87
C GLY A 35 -12.52 5.10 -14.17
N GLU A 36 -13.33 6.12 -14.41
CA GLU A 36 -13.21 7.07 -15.52
C GLU A 36 -12.05 8.03 -15.28
N LEU A 37 -11.75 8.31 -14.00
CA LEU A 37 -10.61 9.09 -13.55
C LEU A 37 -9.69 8.23 -12.68
N VAL A 38 -8.40 8.49 -12.76
CA VAL A 38 -7.36 7.82 -11.97
C VAL A 38 -6.73 8.81 -11.01
N GLY A 39 -6.45 8.35 -9.79
CA GLY A 39 -5.75 9.16 -8.82
C GLY A 39 -4.45 8.55 -8.33
N CYS A 40 -3.57 9.40 -7.77
CA CYS A 40 -2.37 8.99 -7.09
C CYS A 40 -2.20 9.71 -5.74
N PHE A 41 -1.28 9.22 -4.90
CA PHE A 41 -1.08 9.69 -3.53
C PHE A 41 0.39 10.01 -3.29
N GLY A 42 0.70 11.30 -3.23
CA GLY A 42 2.05 11.84 -3.10
C GLY A 42 2.39 12.19 -1.64
N LEU A 43 2.87 11.20 -0.87
CA LEU A 43 3.35 11.40 0.51
C LEU A 43 4.88 11.22 0.59
N THR A 44 5.35 10.03 0.23
CA THR A 44 6.76 9.62 0.33
C THR A 44 7.66 10.48 -0.55
N GLU A 45 8.83 10.86 -0.04
CA GLU A 45 9.85 11.63 -0.74
C GLU A 45 11.15 10.82 -0.85
N PRO A 46 12.11 11.22 -1.73
CA PRO A 46 13.37 10.50 -1.85
C PRO A 46 14.12 10.31 -0.53
N ASN A 47 14.09 11.31 0.35
CA ASN A 47 14.78 11.30 1.64
C ASN A 47 13.86 11.05 2.85
N TYR A 48 12.55 10.96 2.64
CA TYR A 48 11.55 10.83 3.71
C TYR A 48 10.57 9.70 3.43
N GLY A 49 10.99 8.48 3.74
CA GLY A 49 10.17 7.26 3.64
C GLY A 49 9.41 6.99 4.94
N SER A 50 10.07 6.31 5.89
CA SER A 50 9.46 5.99 7.20
C SER A 50 9.16 7.23 8.03
N ASN A 51 10.02 8.24 7.98
CA ASN A 51 9.78 9.56 8.60
C ASN A 51 9.04 10.48 7.62
N ALA A 52 7.80 10.16 7.29
CA ALA A 52 7.00 10.98 6.37
C ALA A 52 6.70 12.40 6.92
N GLY A 53 6.68 12.58 8.24
CA GLY A 53 6.50 13.89 8.87
C GLY A 53 7.66 14.87 8.64
N GLY A 54 8.85 14.33 8.32
CA GLY A 54 10.03 15.13 7.96
C GLY A 54 10.01 15.69 6.53
N MET A 55 8.93 15.47 5.75
CA MET A 55 8.86 15.87 4.35
C MET A 55 9.40 17.29 4.08
N ALA A 56 10.05 17.44 2.93
CA ALA A 56 10.60 18.72 2.47
C ALA A 56 9.67 19.47 1.49
N THR A 57 8.67 18.80 0.92
CA THR A 57 7.68 19.46 0.04
C THR A 57 6.95 20.54 0.82
N THR A 58 6.91 21.74 0.24
CA THR A 58 6.27 22.92 0.84
C THR A 58 5.10 23.41 0.00
N ALA A 59 4.13 24.02 0.67
CA ALA A 59 3.05 24.79 0.08
C ALA A 59 3.02 26.17 0.76
N LYS A 60 3.49 27.21 0.05
CA LYS A 60 3.60 28.56 0.59
C LYS A 60 2.42 29.41 0.11
N ARG A 61 1.87 30.24 1.00
CA ARG A 61 0.80 31.20 0.64
C ARG A 61 1.27 32.15 -0.47
N ASN A 62 0.40 32.36 -1.45
CA ASN A 62 0.60 33.33 -2.53
C ASN A 62 -0.73 33.97 -2.90
N GLY A 63 -1.03 35.14 -2.36
CA GLY A 63 -2.34 35.77 -2.46
C GLY A 63 -3.44 34.87 -1.92
N ASP A 64 -4.46 34.61 -2.74
CA ASP A 64 -5.59 33.74 -2.37
C ASP A 64 -5.34 32.25 -2.64
N GLY A 65 -4.10 31.88 -3.00
CA GLY A 65 -3.73 30.51 -3.32
C GLY A 65 -2.43 30.06 -2.64
N TRP A 66 -1.80 29.06 -3.26
CA TRP A 66 -0.59 28.42 -2.77
C TRP A 66 0.39 28.15 -3.89
N VAL A 67 1.68 28.17 -3.58
CA VAL A 67 2.77 27.71 -4.45
C VAL A 67 3.38 26.47 -3.86
N ILE A 68 3.34 25.34 -4.59
CA ILE A 68 3.84 24.05 -4.13
C ILE A 68 5.19 23.76 -4.79
N ASN A 69 6.18 23.40 -3.96
CA ASN A 69 7.51 23.01 -4.38
C ASN A 69 7.96 21.74 -3.68
N GLY A 70 8.56 20.80 -4.41
CA GLY A 70 9.10 19.57 -3.87
C GLY A 70 9.05 18.41 -4.86
N SER A 71 9.29 17.21 -4.34
CA SER A 71 9.20 15.96 -5.12
C SER A 71 8.61 14.84 -4.27
N LYS A 72 7.94 13.90 -4.95
CA LYS A 72 7.42 12.68 -4.32
C LYS A 72 7.95 11.46 -5.07
N MET A 73 8.22 10.38 -4.34
CA MET A 73 8.87 9.18 -4.86
C MET A 73 8.02 7.93 -4.60
N TRP A 74 8.12 6.94 -5.48
CA TRP A 74 7.41 5.67 -5.39
C TRP A 74 5.89 5.80 -5.49
N ILE A 75 5.39 6.72 -6.31
CA ILE A 75 3.97 7.04 -6.39
C ILE A 75 3.27 6.13 -7.41
N THR A 76 2.44 5.23 -6.91
CA THR A 76 1.60 4.37 -7.75
C THR A 76 0.63 5.22 -8.56
N ASN A 77 0.50 4.92 -9.86
CA ASN A 77 -0.31 5.62 -10.87
C ASN A 77 0.15 7.04 -11.21
N GLY A 78 1.32 7.52 -10.75
CA GLY A 78 1.70 8.92 -10.86
C GLY A 78 1.62 9.49 -12.29
N SER A 79 2.11 8.76 -13.30
CA SER A 79 2.11 9.24 -14.70
C SER A 79 0.76 9.13 -15.41
N ILE A 80 -0.16 8.31 -14.91
CA ILE A 80 -1.50 8.13 -15.49
C ILE A 80 -2.61 8.83 -14.70
N ALA A 81 -2.27 9.42 -13.54
CA ALA A 81 -3.25 10.05 -12.67
C ALA A 81 -3.82 11.34 -13.27
N ASP A 82 -5.13 11.50 -13.20
CA ASP A 82 -5.85 12.74 -13.52
C ASP A 82 -5.80 13.72 -12.33
N VAL A 83 -5.74 13.19 -11.11
CA VAL A 83 -5.61 13.95 -9.87
C VAL A 83 -4.61 13.31 -8.92
N ALA A 84 -3.75 14.13 -8.32
CA ALA A 84 -2.81 13.72 -7.26
C ALA A 84 -3.22 14.33 -5.92
N VAL A 85 -3.35 13.49 -4.89
CA VAL A 85 -3.42 13.96 -3.50
C VAL A 85 -1.99 14.16 -3.02
N VAL A 86 -1.52 15.39 -2.92
CA VAL A 86 -0.16 15.74 -2.53
C VAL A 86 -0.14 16.32 -1.11
N TRP A 87 0.75 15.81 -0.29
CA TRP A 87 0.97 16.27 1.08
C TRP A 87 2.17 17.20 1.11
N ALA A 88 2.00 18.38 1.69
CA ALA A 88 3.03 19.42 1.78
C ALA A 88 2.91 20.18 3.11
N LYS A 89 4.02 20.75 3.58
CA LYS A 89 4.05 21.64 4.76
C LYS A 89 3.71 23.06 4.34
N ASP A 90 2.79 23.67 5.08
CA ASP A 90 2.44 25.08 4.90
C ASP A 90 3.51 26.02 5.50
N ASP A 91 3.18 27.32 5.64
CA ASP A 91 4.09 28.33 6.18
C ASP A 91 4.42 28.11 7.68
N ASP A 92 3.55 27.40 8.40
CA ASP A 92 3.67 27.08 9.81
C ASP A 92 4.21 25.64 10.05
N ASP A 93 4.80 25.01 9.03
CA ASP A 93 5.25 23.62 9.05
C ASP A 93 4.13 22.58 9.30
N VAL A 94 2.88 22.97 9.15
CA VAL A 94 1.73 22.07 9.31
C VAL A 94 1.47 21.33 7.99
N VAL A 95 1.35 20.00 8.06
CA VAL A 95 1.05 19.19 6.88
C VAL A 95 -0.39 19.42 6.43
N ARG A 96 -0.54 19.78 5.14
CA ARG A 96 -1.81 19.96 4.43
C ARG A 96 -1.89 19.01 3.23
N GLY A 97 -3.10 18.72 2.79
CA GLY A 97 -3.35 17.96 1.57
C GLY A 97 -3.83 18.85 0.44
N PHE A 98 -3.31 18.64 -0.77
CA PHE A 98 -3.67 19.40 -1.96
C PHE A 98 -4.05 18.46 -3.10
N LEU A 99 -5.04 18.85 -3.90
CA LEU A 99 -5.45 18.17 -5.11
C LEU A 99 -4.80 18.85 -6.31
N LEU A 100 -3.79 18.21 -6.90
CA LEU A 100 -3.13 18.68 -8.12
C LEU A 100 -3.71 17.94 -9.32
N GLU A 101 -4.05 18.70 -10.37
CA GLU A 101 -4.61 18.16 -11.60
C GLU A 101 -3.51 17.94 -12.64
N LYS A 102 -3.69 16.93 -13.47
CA LYS A 102 -2.79 16.66 -14.59
C LYS A 102 -2.72 17.87 -15.52
N GLY A 103 -1.51 18.24 -15.92
CA GLY A 103 -1.26 19.34 -16.86
C GLY A 103 -1.14 20.72 -16.21
N MET A 104 -1.14 20.81 -14.86
CA MET A 104 -0.80 22.07 -14.19
C MET A 104 0.66 22.47 -14.49
N ASP A 105 0.91 23.73 -14.72
CA ASP A 105 2.24 24.28 -14.97
C ASP A 105 3.15 23.98 -13.76
N GLY A 106 4.37 23.49 -14.06
CA GLY A 106 5.35 23.11 -13.04
C GLY A 106 5.11 21.74 -12.39
N TYR A 107 4.01 21.02 -12.71
CA TYR A 107 3.75 19.67 -12.24
C TYR A 107 4.12 18.64 -13.30
N SER A 108 4.98 17.70 -12.97
CA SER A 108 5.40 16.62 -13.86
C SER A 108 5.54 15.29 -13.13
N SER A 109 5.52 14.20 -13.89
CA SER A 109 5.70 12.84 -13.37
C SER A 109 6.55 12.02 -14.33
N ASN A 110 7.45 11.18 -13.77
CA ASN A 110 8.33 10.29 -14.52
C ASN A 110 8.25 8.87 -13.96
N ASP A 111 8.12 7.87 -14.83
CA ASP A 111 8.03 6.48 -14.42
C ASP A 111 9.35 5.92 -13.93
N ILE A 112 9.29 5.16 -12.85
CA ILE A 112 10.40 4.40 -12.29
C ILE A 112 10.43 3.04 -12.97
N HIS A 113 11.45 2.82 -13.80
CA HIS A 113 11.69 1.58 -14.52
C HIS A 113 12.61 0.61 -13.76
N GLY A 114 12.70 -0.64 -14.23
CA GLY A 114 13.64 -1.63 -13.70
C GLY A 114 13.22 -2.30 -12.39
N LYS A 115 12.00 -2.10 -11.91
CA LYS A 115 11.51 -2.82 -10.73
C LYS A 115 11.39 -4.32 -10.99
N LEU A 116 11.85 -5.16 -10.06
CA LEU A 116 11.63 -6.62 -10.07
C LEU A 116 10.34 -7.01 -9.34
N SER A 117 9.79 -6.13 -8.54
CA SER A 117 8.56 -6.29 -7.76
C SER A 117 7.45 -5.41 -8.31
N LEU A 118 6.20 -5.89 -8.29
CA LEU A 118 5.02 -5.15 -8.76
C LEU A 118 5.22 -4.56 -10.17
N ARG A 119 5.79 -5.33 -11.09
CA ARG A 119 6.20 -4.87 -12.44
C ARG A 119 5.03 -4.32 -13.27
N ALA A 120 3.82 -4.83 -13.07
CA ALA A 120 2.62 -4.35 -13.74
C ALA A 120 1.96 -3.14 -13.06
N SER A 121 2.54 -2.65 -11.96
CA SER A 121 2.07 -1.44 -11.27
C SER A 121 2.91 -0.26 -11.71
N ILE A 122 2.31 0.68 -12.42
CA ILE A 122 2.96 1.95 -12.76
C ILE A 122 3.33 2.64 -11.46
N THR A 123 4.57 3.10 -11.37
CA THR A 123 5.12 3.77 -10.19
C THR A 123 6.02 4.89 -10.65
N SER A 124 5.81 6.08 -10.13
CA SER A 124 6.43 7.29 -10.67
C SER A 124 7.07 8.14 -9.57
N GLU A 125 7.92 9.03 -9.99
CA GLU A 125 8.31 10.24 -9.28
C GLU A 125 7.36 11.36 -9.68
N LEU A 126 6.99 12.25 -8.74
CA LEU A 126 6.28 13.50 -9.00
C LEU A 126 7.23 14.65 -8.70
N ALA A 127 7.30 15.63 -9.61
CA ALA A 127 8.06 16.86 -9.39
C ALA A 127 7.12 18.07 -9.45
N MET A 128 7.29 18.96 -8.50
CA MET A 128 6.54 20.20 -8.37
C MET A 128 7.53 21.36 -8.27
N VAL A 129 7.48 22.25 -9.28
CA VAL A 129 8.33 23.44 -9.38
C VAL A 129 7.45 24.65 -9.55
N ASN A 130 7.25 25.41 -8.47
CA ASN A 130 6.38 26.59 -8.42
C ASN A 130 4.95 26.32 -8.92
N VAL A 131 4.38 25.16 -8.60
CA VAL A 131 3.01 24.81 -8.98
C VAL A 131 2.05 25.70 -8.23
N GLN A 132 1.33 26.56 -8.98
CA GLN A 132 0.34 27.46 -8.39
C GLN A 132 -1.03 26.80 -8.35
N VAL A 133 -1.65 26.80 -7.18
CA VAL A 133 -2.99 26.25 -6.98
C VAL A 133 -3.88 27.22 -6.19
N PRO A 134 -5.19 27.29 -6.48
CA PRO A 134 -6.12 28.07 -5.69
C PRO A 134 -6.31 27.44 -4.29
N ASP A 135 -6.81 28.21 -3.31
CA ASP A 135 -7.11 27.65 -1.99
C ASP A 135 -8.16 26.52 -2.04
N SER A 136 -9.02 26.52 -3.06
CA SER A 136 -9.98 25.44 -3.31
C SER A 136 -9.34 24.09 -3.68
N ALA A 137 -8.04 24.03 -3.99
CA ALA A 137 -7.32 22.80 -4.19
C ALA A 137 -6.89 22.15 -2.86
N ARG A 138 -6.88 22.89 -1.75
CA ARG A 138 -6.55 22.38 -0.42
C ARG A 138 -7.71 21.55 0.13
N LEU A 139 -7.40 20.43 0.76
CA LEU A 139 -8.37 19.62 1.52
C LEU A 139 -8.65 20.32 2.86
N PRO A 140 -9.84 20.96 3.05
CA PRO A 140 -10.08 21.82 4.20
C PRO A 140 -10.11 21.08 5.53
N GLY A 141 -10.46 19.78 5.54
CA GLY A 141 -10.56 18.98 6.75
C GLY A 141 -9.22 18.42 7.27
N VAL A 142 -8.08 18.84 6.68
CA VAL A 142 -6.75 18.30 7.06
C VAL A 142 -5.97 19.30 7.89
N GLU A 143 -5.46 18.80 9.03
CA GLU A 143 -4.48 19.50 9.87
C GLU A 143 -3.47 18.49 10.42
N GLY A 144 -2.20 18.64 9.97
CA GLY A 144 -1.09 17.80 10.40
C GLY A 144 -1.11 16.37 9.86
N MET A 145 -0.25 15.53 10.45
CA MET A 145 -0.01 14.15 9.99
C MET A 145 -1.21 13.20 10.16
N LYS A 146 -2.23 13.57 10.94
CA LYS A 146 -3.45 12.74 11.08
C LYS A 146 -4.13 12.50 9.71
N GLY A 147 -4.07 13.47 8.80
CA GLY A 147 -4.63 13.35 7.46
C GLY A 147 -4.04 12.14 6.70
N PRO A 148 -2.75 12.19 6.31
CA PRO A 148 -2.13 11.11 5.56
C PRO A 148 -2.09 9.77 6.32
N LEU A 149 -1.89 9.78 7.64
CA LEU A 149 -1.85 8.54 8.43
C LEU A 149 -3.19 7.82 8.50
N SER A 150 -4.31 8.55 8.50
CA SER A 150 -5.64 7.95 8.42
C SER A 150 -5.87 7.24 7.08
N CYS A 151 -5.39 7.85 5.97
CA CYS A 151 -5.43 7.22 4.64
C CYS A 151 -4.62 5.92 4.61
N LEU A 152 -3.40 5.95 5.17
CA LEU A 152 -2.55 4.76 5.29
C LEU A 152 -3.22 3.67 6.13
N THR A 153 -3.98 4.01 7.16
CA THR A 153 -4.71 3.03 7.97
C THR A 153 -5.73 2.26 7.10
N GLN A 154 -6.47 2.94 6.21
CA GLN A 154 -7.39 2.28 5.28
C GLN A 154 -6.66 1.38 4.28
N ALA A 155 -5.55 1.85 3.72
CA ALA A 155 -4.76 1.08 2.77
C ALA A 155 -4.10 -0.15 3.42
N ARG A 156 -3.55 -0.03 4.61
CA ARG A 156 -2.97 -1.13 5.41
C ARG A 156 -3.98 -2.21 5.74
N TYR A 157 -5.22 -1.82 6.06
CA TYR A 157 -6.34 -2.76 6.20
C TYR A 157 -6.53 -3.60 4.94
N GLY A 158 -6.58 -2.95 3.77
CA GLY A 158 -6.69 -3.64 2.47
C GLY A 158 -5.48 -4.53 2.16
N ILE A 159 -4.26 -4.16 2.59
CA ILE A 159 -3.06 -5.00 2.46
C ILE A 159 -3.22 -6.29 3.26
N ALA A 160 -3.64 -6.20 4.52
CA ALA A 160 -3.80 -7.37 5.39
C ALA A 160 -4.75 -8.42 4.75
N TRP A 161 -5.85 -7.98 4.14
CA TRP A 161 -6.76 -8.84 3.37
C TRP A 161 -6.11 -9.39 2.10
N GLY A 162 -5.45 -8.54 1.32
CA GLY A 162 -4.84 -8.95 0.05
C GLY A 162 -3.77 -10.04 0.20
N MET A 163 -3.07 -10.06 1.33
CA MET A 163 -2.05 -11.07 1.59
C MET A 163 -2.63 -12.47 1.84
N THR A 164 -3.86 -12.58 2.35
CA THR A 164 -4.53 -13.88 2.47
C THR A 164 -4.80 -14.51 1.11
N GLY A 165 -5.25 -13.70 0.13
CA GLY A 165 -5.47 -14.17 -1.25
C GLY A 165 -4.17 -14.56 -1.95
N CYS A 166 -3.11 -13.79 -1.73
CA CYS A 166 -1.78 -14.11 -2.26
C CYS A 166 -1.25 -15.46 -1.72
N ALA A 167 -1.37 -15.68 -0.43
CA ALA A 167 -0.98 -16.92 0.23
C ALA A 167 -1.80 -18.12 -0.26
N ALA A 168 -3.11 -17.95 -0.42
CA ALA A 168 -4.01 -18.98 -0.93
C ALA A 168 -3.68 -19.41 -2.36
N ASP A 169 -3.37 -18.46 -3.26
CA ASP A 169 -2.94 -18.77 -4.63
C ASP A 169 -1.63 -19.57 -4.65
N CYS A 170 -0.64 -19.14 -3.87
CA CYS A 170 0.63 -19.86 -3.73
C CYS A 170 0.43 -21.30 -3.23
N TYR A 171 -0.40 -21.47 -2.21
CA TYR A 171 -0.74 -22.78 -1.65
C TYR A 171 -1.43 -23.68 -2.68
N GLN A 172 -2.47 -23.18 -3.34
CA GLN A 172 -3.24 -23.95 -4.32
C GLN A 172 -2.38 -24.37 -5.53
N THR A 173 -1.56 -23.46 -6.03
CA THR A 173 -0.63 -23.71 -7.14
C THR A 173 0.36 -24.83 -6.76
N ALA A 174 0.99 -24.72 -5.58
CA ALA A 174 1.93 -25.75 -5.13
C ALA A 174 1.25 -27.10 -4.87
N LEU A 175 0.03 -27.10 -4.30
CA LEU A 175 -0.71 -28.32 -4.00
C LEU A 175 -1.13 -29.05 -5.27
N LYS A 176 -1.63 -28.34 -6.28
CA LYS A 176 -1.97 -28.91 -7.57
C LYS A 176 -0.75 -29.57 -8.21
N TYR A 177 0.36 -28.83 -8.30
CA TYR A 177 1.61 -29.34 -8.85
C TYR A 177 2.10 -30.57 -8.09
N ALA A 178 2.11 -30.55 -6.75
CA ALA A 178 2.62 -31.66 -5.96
C ALA A 178 1.79 -32.94 -6.08
N LYS A 179 0.48 -32.85 -6.38
CA LYS A 179 -0.39 -34.00 -6.66
C LYS A 179 -0.13 -34.63 -8.00
N GLU A 180 0.28 -33.85 -8.99
CA GLU A 180 0.53 -34.29 -10.36
C GLU A 180 1.97 -34.73 -10.57
N ARG A 181 2.94 -34.02 -10.00
CA ARG A 181 4.38 -34.29 -10.16
C ARG A 181 4.80 -35.55 -9.44
N LYS A 182 5.37 -36.48 -10.15
CA LYS A 182 5.90 -37.74 -9.59
C LYS A 182 7.43 -37.69 -9.50
N GLN A 183 7.97 -38.22 -8.42
CA GLN A 183 9.36 -38.57 -8.22
C GLN A 183 9.41 -39.87 -7.43
N PHE A 184 10.39 -40.75 -7.71
CA PHE A 184 10.49 -42.07 -7.09
C PHE A 184 9.15 -42.84 -7.12
N SER A 185 8.49 -42.83 -8.31
CA SER A 185 7.26 -43.56 -8.66
C SER A 185 5.97 -43.12 -8.00
N LYS A 186 5.95 -42.05 -7.17
CA LYS A 186 4.72 -41.52 -6.56
C LYS A 186 4.64 -39.98 -6.61
N PRO A 187 3.44 -39.38 -6.47
CA PRO A 187 3.29 -37.96 -6.36
C PRO A 187 4.12 -37.38 -5.21
N ILE A 188 4.76 -36.21 -5.42
CA ILE A 188 5.58 -35.59 -4.37
C ILE A 188 4.74 -35.16 -3.17
N ALA A 189 3.44 -34.94 -3.32
CA ALA A 189 2.49 -34.71 -2.23
C ALA A 189 2.41 -35.89 -1.23
N GLY A 190 2.82 -37.09 -1.62
CA GLY A 190 2.83 -38.29 -0.76
C GLY A 190 4.06 -38.43 0.13
N TYR A 191 4.99 -37.47 0.13
CA TYR A 191 6.17 -37.50 0.98
C TYR A 191 5.95 -36.66 2.25
N GLN A 192 6.41 -37.20 3.39
CA GLN A 192 6.19 -36.59 4.73
C GLN A 192 6.68 -35.13 4.81
N LEU A 193 7.87 -34.82 4.27
CA LEU A 193 8.40 -33.45 4.29
C LEU A 193 7.56 -32.48 3.44
N THR A 194 6.96 -32.96 2.36
CA THR A 194 6.06 -32.15 1.53
C THR A 194 4.72 -31.94 2.25
N GLN A 195 4.18 -32.98 2.89
CA GLN A 195 2.94 -32.88 3.68
C GLN A 195 3.11 -31.93 4.87
N ALA A 196 4.26 -31.97 5.56
CA ALA A 196 4.57 -31.03 6.63
C ALA A 196 4.55 -29.58 6.16
N LYS A 197 5.14 -29.28 4.97
CA LYS A 197 5.08 -27.94 4.36
C LYS A 197 3.64 -27.50 4.09
N PHE A 198 2.79 -28.37 3.53
CA PHE A 198 1.39 -28.05 3.28
C PHE A 198 0.58 -27.82 4.54
N THR A 199 0.82 -28.60 5.58
CA THR A 199 0.17 -28.43 6.89
C THR A 199 0.51 -27.07 7.48
N GLU A 200 1.78 -26.70 7.50
CA GLU A 200 2.23 -25.39 7.99
C GLU A 200 1.66 -24.23 7.18
N MET A 201 1.67 -24.33 5.84
CA MET A 201 1.09 -23.29 4.98
C MET A 201 -0.40 -23.11 5.21
N LEU A 202 -1.16 -24.21 5.34
CA LEU A 202 -2.61 -24.15 5.58
C LEU A 202 -2.94 -23.56 6.94
N THR A 203 -2.19 -23.93 7.98
CA THR A 203 -2.32 -23.35 9.33
C THR A 203 -2.13 -21.84 9.30
N LYS A 204 -1.03 -21.36 8.70
CA LYS A 204 -0.77 -19.90 8.53
C LYS A 204 -1.88 -19.19 7.75
N ILE A 205 -2.38 -19.77 6.66
CA ILE A 205 -3.49 -19.18 5.90
C ILE A 205 -4.74 -19.05 6.77
N THR A 206 -5.07 -20.06 7.56
CA THR A 206 -6.22 -20.04 8.48
C THR A 206 -6.06 -18.92 9.53
N GLU A 207 -4.88 -18.81 10.15
CA GLU A 207 -4.57 -17.75 11.11
C GLU A 207 -4.71 -16.36 10.47
N MET A 208 -4.17 -16.17 9.26
CA MET A 208 -4.30 -14.92 8.50
C MET A 208 -5.75 -14.55 8.24
N GLN A 209 -6.58 -15.53 7.82
CA GLN A 209 -8.00 -15.33 7.53
C GLN A 209 -8.79 -14.97 8.79
N LEU A 210 -8.56 -15.67 9.90
CA LEU A 210 -9.20 -15.38 11.18
C LEU A 210 -8.85 -13.98 11.70
N MET A 211 -7.58 -13.56 11.55
CA MET A 211 -7.12 -12.23 11.94
C MET A 211 -7.83 -11.14 11.16
N VAL A 212 -7.90 -11.23 9.82
CA VAL A 212 -8.55 -10.18 9.02
C VAL A 212 -10.07 -10.22 9.15
N LEU A 213 -10.67 -11.39 9.35
CA LEU A 213 -12.10 -11.50 9.65
C LEU A 213 -12.44 -10.80 10.97
N ARG A 214 -11.64 -11.03 12.03
CA ARG A 214 -11.80 -10.32 13.29
C ARG A 214 -11.64 -8.82 13.11
N LEU A 215 -10.60 -8.40 12.39
CA LEU A 215 -10.34 -6.98 12.10
C LEU A 215 -11.50 -6.34 11.32
N GLY A 216 -12.08 -7.06 10.35
CA GLY A 216 -13.26 -6.61 9.59
C GLY A 216 -14.47 -6.38 10.48
N ARG A 217 -14.78 -7.33 11.37
CA ARG A 217 -15.89 -7.19 12.34
C ARG A 217 -15.67 -6.02 13.30
N MET A 218 -14.41 -5.76 13.70
CA MET A 218 -14.09 -4.60 14.53
C MET A 218 -14.26 -3.30 13.75
N LYS A 219 -13.93 -3.27 12.46
CA LYS A 219 -14.15 -2.12 11.59
C LYS A 219 -15.65 -1.81 11.47
N ASP A 220 -16.48 -2.82 11.22
CA ASP A 220 -17.94 -2.68 11.11
C ASP A 220 -18.57 -2.18 12.42
N ALA A 221 -18.02 -2.63 13.55
CA ALA A 221 -18.43 -2.20 14.89
C ALA A 221 -17.85 -0.83 15.32
N GLY A 222 -17.03 -0.18 14.52
CA GLY A 222 -16.38 1.09 14.86
C GLY A 222 -15.34 1.01 15.98
N THR A 223 -14.85 -0.19 16.31
CA THR A 223 -13.90 -0.44 17.41
C THR A 223 -12.48 -0.72 16.95
N MET A 224 -12.24 -0.72 15.64
CA MET A 224 -10.92 -0.93 15.05
C MET A 224 -10.02 0.28 15.27
N ASN A 225 -8.80 0.05 15.73
CA ASN A 225 -7.76 1.09 15.82
C ASN A 225 -6.57 0.79 14.88
N PHE A 226 -5.68 1.77 14.71
CA PHE A 226 -4.56 1.68 13.77
C PHE A 226 -3.46 0.69 14.22
N HIS A 227 -3.31 0.41 15.53
CA HIS A 227 -2.36 -0.57 16.05
C HIS A 227 -2.76 -2.00 15.64
N GLN A 228 -4.06 -2.31 15.69
CA GLN A 228 -4.61 -3.59 15.24
C GLN A 228 -4.44 -3.77 13.73
N VAL A 229 -4.61 -2.70 12.95
CA VAL A 229 -4.34 -2.72 11.50
C VAL A 229 -2.85 -2.94 11.23
N SER A 230 -1.96 -2.29 11.99
CA SER A 230 -0.51 -2.49 11.93
C SER A 230 -0.13 -3.93 12.23
N MET A 231 -0.72 -4.53 13.28
CA MET A 231 -0.52 -5.93 13.64
C MET A 231 -0.93 -6.87 12.49
N ALA A 232 -2.12 -6.68 11.92
CA ALA A 232 -2.62 -7.52 10.85
C ALA A 232 -1.76 -7.38 9.57
N LYS A 233 -1.38 -6.15 9.18
CA LYS A 233 -0.50 -5.93 8.02
C LYS A 233 0.86 -6.60 8.23
N ARG A 234 1.49 -6.36 9.38
CA ARG A 234 2.79 -6.93 9.73
C ARG A 234 2.78 -8.47 9.67
N ASN A 235 1.81 -9.08 10.35
CA ASN A 235 1.66 -10.53 10.43
C ASN A 235 1.41 -11.16 9.06
N ASN A 236 0.39 -10.68 8.34
CA ASN A 236 -0.03 -11.30 7.09
C ASN A 236 0.98 -11.12 5.97
N CYS A 237 1.73 -10.01 5.93
CA CYS A 237 2.84 -9.86 4.98
C CYS A 237 3.95 -10.87 5.25
N ALA A 238 4.34 -11.09 6.50
CA ALA A 238 5.37 -12.06 6.86
C ALA A 238 4.94 -13.49 6.53
N MET A 239 3.72 -13.88 6.93
CA MET A 239 3.20 -15.22 6.65
C MET A 239 3.04 -15.49 5.14
N ALA A 240 2.53 -14.51 4.37
CA ALA A 240 2.42 -14.66 2.92
C ALA A 240 3.78 -14.80 2.23
N ARG A 241 4.81 -14.09 2.71
CA ARG A 241 6.19 -14.20 2.23
C ARG A 241 6.75 -15.61 2.45
N ASP A 242 6.58 -16.16 3.65
CA ASP A 242 6.99 -17.53 3.98
C ASP A 242 6.26 -18.56 3.12
N ILE A 243 4.95 -18.41 2.94
CA ILE A 243 4.13 -19.30 2.13
C ILE A 243 4.56 -19.25 0.66
N ALA A 244 4.79 -18.07 0.10
CA ALA A 244 5.24 -17.93 -1.28
C ALA A 244 6.62 -18.56 -1.50
N LYS A 245 7.55 -18.39 -0.55
CA LYS A 245 8.86 -19.05 -0.55
C LYS A 245 8.73 -20.57 -0.53
N THR A 246 7.93 -21.10 0.39
CA THR A 246 7.71 -22.55 0.54
C THR A 246 7.03 -23.14 -0.70
N ALA A 247 6.04 -22.46 -1.28
CA ALA A 247 5.38 -22.87 -2.51
C ALA A 247 6.38 -22.94 -3.69
N ARG A 248 7.22 -21.90 -3.85
CA ARG A 248 8.28 -21.90 -4.86
C ARG A 248 9.26 -23.08 -4.68
N GLU A 249 9.61 -23.42 -3.44
CA GLU A 249 10.49 -24.56 -3.15
C GLU A 249 9.85 -25.91 -3.56
N ILE A 250 8.56 -26.12 -3.27
CA ILE A 250 7.82 -27.34 -3.62
C ILE A 250 7.81 -27.54 -5.15
N LEU A 251 7.75 -26.45 -5.94
CA LEU A 251 7.80 -26.51 -7.40
C LEU A 251 9.19 -26.87 -7.97
N GLY A 252 10.23 -26.90 -7.14
CA GLY A 252 11.60 -27.17 -7.57
C GLY A 252 12.11 -26.17 -8.63
N ALA A 253 12.73 -26.65 -9.69
CA ALA A 253 13.22 -25.80 -10.78
C ALA A 253 12.09 -25.06 -11.51
N ASN A 254 10.90 -25.66 -11.63
CA ASN A 254 9.74 -24.99 -12.23
C ASN A 254 9.28 -23.75 -11.41
N GLY A 255 9.58 -23.73 -10.13
CA GLY A 255 9.24 -22.63 -9.24
C GLY A 255 10.01 -21.32 -9.50
N VAL A 256 11.03 -21.32 -10.38
CA VAL A 256 11.76 -20.09 -10.76
C VAL A 256 11.35 -19.56 -12.14
N THR A 257 10.34 -20.16 -12.78
CA THR A 257 9.81 -19.74 -14.09
C THR A 257 8.56 -18.87 -13.92
N LEU A 258 8.19 -18.15 -14.97
CA LEU A 258 6.96 -17.34 -15.00
C LEU A 258 5.69 -18.18 -15.22
N ASP A 259 5.81 -19.47 -15.48
CA ASP A 259 4.67 -20.38 -15.69
C ASP A 259 3.86 -20.61 -14.42
N TYR A 260 4.49 -20.39 -13.26
CA TYR A 260 3.89 -20.56 -11.94
C TYR A 260 3.90 -19.25 -11.13
N SER A 261 2.77 -18.98 -10.45
CA SER A 261 2.58 -17.73 -9.70
C SER A 261 3.46 -17.52 -8.46
N PRO A 262 3.94 -18.54 -7.71
CA PRO A 262 4.62 -18.31 -6.44
C PRO A 262 5.86 -17.42 -6.51
N ILE A 263 6.72 -17.55 -7.52
CA ILE A 263 7.91 -16.68 -7.65
C ILE A 263 7.53 -15.22 -7.92
N ARG A 264 6.48 -14.99 -8.72
CA ARG A 264 5.94 -13.64 -8.95
C ARG A 264 5.37 -13.05 -7.68
N HIS A 265 4.62 -13.84 -6.90
CA HIS A 265 4.10 -13.40 -5.60
C HIS A 265 5.24 -13.12 -4.62
N LEU A 266 6.24 -13.97 -4.55
CA LEU A 266 7.41 -13.76 -3.68
C LEU A 266 8.09 -12.42 -4.00
N ALA A 267 8.37 -12.15 -5.28
CA ALA A 267 8.95 -10.88 -5.70
C ALA A 267 8.04 -9.69 -5.36
N ASN A 268 6.72 -9.81 -5.57
CA ASN A 268 5.78 -8.73 -5.30
C ASN A 268 5.60 -8.45 -3.80
N ILE A 269 5.66 -9.47 -2.96
CA ILE A 269 5.54 -9.33 -1.50
C ILE A 269 6.69 -8.51 -0.92
N GLU A 270 7.89 -8.51 -1.51
CA GLU A 270 9.01 -7.68 -1.05
C GLU A 270 8.64 -6.18 -1.04
N SER A 271 7.92 -5.69 -2.06
CA SER A 271 7.38 -4.32 -2.02
C SER A 271 6.31 -4.16 -0.95
N VAL A 272 5.39 -5.12 -0.83
CA VAL A 272 4.28 -5.06 0.15
C VAL A 272 4.80 -5.12 1.58
N PHE A 273 5.86 -5.87 1.82
CA PHE A 273 6.54 -5.95 3.11
C PHE A 273 7.19 -4.61 3.50
N THR A 274 7.59 -3.82 2.49
CA THR A 274 8.34 -2.58 2.66
C THR A 274 7.45 -1.34 2.72
N TYR A 275 6.48 -1.20 1.80
CA TYR A 275 5.69 0.04 1.67
C TYR A 275 4.56 0.16 2.69
N GLU A 276 3.97 1.37 2.79
CA GLU A 276 2.90 1.71 3.74
C GLU A 276 3.27 1.38 5.20
N GLY A 277 4.51 1.66 5.54
CA GLY A 277 5.16 1.26 6.78
C GLY A 277 5.88 -0.07 6.60
N THR A 278 7.20 -0.06 6.87
CA THR A 278 8.00 -1.28 6.84
C THR A 278 7.56 -2.25 7.95
N HIS A 279 8.00 -3.49 7.86
CA HIS A 279 7.76 -4.49 8.91
C HIS A 279 8.24 -3.99 10.29
N GLU A 280 9.39 -3.31 10.32
CA GLU A 280 9.99 -2.72 11.51
C GLU A 280 9.14 -1.56 12.04
N MET A 281 8.67 -0.66 11.16
CA MET A 281 7.79 0.45 11.57
C MET A 281 6.51 -0.06 12.25
N HIS A 282 5.91 -1.11 11.71
CA HIS A 282 4.74 -1.73 12.36
C HIS A 282 5.10 -2.39 13.70
N THR A 283 6.31 -2.95 13.83
CA THR A 283 6.80 -3.49 15.11
C THR A 283 6.91 -2.39 16.16
N LEU A 284 7.47 -1.22 15.79
CA LEU A 284 7.62 -0.08 16.69
C LEU A 284 6.26 0.51 17.09
N ILE A 285 5.32 0.67 16.14
CA ILE A 285 3.95 1.15 16.41
C ILE A 285 3.24 0.23 17.43
N ILE A 286 3.37 -1.08 17.28
CA ILE A 286 2.76 -2.05 18.20
C ILE A 286 3.50 -2.03 19.55
N GLY A 287 4.84 -1.92 19.52
CA GLY A 287 5.67 -1.84 20.71
C GLY A 287 5.31 -0.65 21.59
N GLU A 288 5.10 0.51 21.00
CA GLU A 288 4.63 1.69 21.71
C GLU A 288 3.24 1.49 22.34
N ASP A 289 2.30 0.90 21.61
CA ASP A 289 0.94 0.61 22.11
C ASP A 289 0.94 -0.28 23.35
N ILE A 290 1.78 -1.32 23.38
CA ILE A 290 1.82 -2.28 24.50
C ILE A 290 2.68 -1.83 25.68
N THR A 291 3.64 -0.95 25.45
CA THR A 291 4.58 -0.50 26.51
C THR A 291 4.25 0.90 27.04
N GLY A 292 3.53 1.72 26.25
CA GLY A 292 3.30 3.13 26.52
C GLY A 292 4.55 4.00 26.33
N ILE A 293 5.64 3.46 25.73
CA ILE A 293 6.92 4.15 25.54
C ILE A 293 7.23 4.18 24.03
N SER A 294 7.36 5.40 23.48
CA SER A 294 7.72 5.57 22.09
C SER A 294 9.15 5.08 21.83
N ALA A 295 9.31 4.38 20.71
CA ALA A 295 10.62 4.00 20.17
C ALA A 295 11.16 5.06 19.17
N PHE A 296 10.39 6.11 18.91
CA PHE A 296 10.78 7.28 18.12
C PHE A 296 11.03 8.46 19.02
N GLU A 297 12.01 9.30 18.65
CA GLU A 297 12.22 10.60 19.28
C GLU A 297 11.28 11.66 18.68
#